data_1980b9b0a45467328c7902243a422992
#
_entry.id   1980b9b0a45467328c7902243a422992
#
_cell.length_a   1.000
_cell.length_b   1.000
_cell.length_c   1.000
_cell.angle_alpha   90.00
_cell.angle_beta   90.00
_cell.angle_gamma   90.00
#
_symmetry.space_group_name_H-M   'P 1'
#
loop_
_entity.id
_entity.type
_entity.pdbx_description
1 polymer ?
#
loop_
_entity_poly.entity_id
_entity_poly.type
_entity_poly.pdbx_seq_one_letter_code
_entity_poly.pdbx_strand_id
1 'polypeptide(L)'
;MSCALERLKALAAPWDDERLATLLSRIAADYGFSHVAVLAMPSTDDGGMATRYLLGNWSDGFARSYEQLGLHHFKLVVGALRADPMPFVWDIETLYGADEPEPSPAAQMLLDEGYLAGALLPVHGLTAFNGALSFAGKAPDLSAQTVRDLHLIAFSVFGMLAAARFEENRKNNPLSTRERDCLKLAMLGKTSSEIGTILSLSEYTISQYLAAATRKVNASNRTHAVALAAQLGYLS
;
A
#
# COMPACT_ATOMS: atom_id res chain seq x y z
N MET A 1 10.69 -12.22 -21.06
CA MET A 1 9.80 -12.08 -19.87
C MET A 1 10.58 -12.65 -18.69
N SER A 2 10.77 -11.92 -17.62
CA SER A 2 11.62 -12.34 -16.48
C SER A 2 11.04 -13.62 -15.84
N CYS A 3 11.91 -14.58 -15.49
CA CYS A 3 11.55 -15.81 -14.74
C CYS A 3 10.79 -15.50 -13.45
N ALA A 4 11.04 -14.34 -12.84
CA ALA A 4 10.38 -13.85 -11.64
C ALA A 4 8.89 -13.54 -11.85
N LEU A 5 8.49 -12.96 -13.00
CA LEU A 5 7.08 -12.71 -13.33
C LEU A 5 6.30 -14.02 -13.54
N GLU A 6 6.92 -15.04 -14.13
CA GLU A 6 6.28 -16.35 -14.26
C GLU A 6 6.06 -17.03 -12.90
N ARG A 7 7.01 -16.86 -11.97
CA ARG A 7 6.85 -17.38 -10.60
C ARG A 7 5.72 -16.67 -9.85
N LEU A 8 5.54 -15.36 -10.03
CA LEU A 8 4.41 -14.63 -9.44
C LEU A 8 3.08 -15.11 -10.01
N LYS A 9 2.98 -15.32 -11.32
CA LYS A 9 1.77 -15.84 -11.96
C LYS A 9 1.41 -17.26 -11.49
N ALA A 10 2.40 -18.07 -11.14
CA ALA A 10 2.21 -19.42 -10.62
C ALA A 10 1.67 -19.44 -9.18
N LEU A 11 1.69 -18.31 -8.46
CA LEU A 11 1.12 -18.18 -7.13
C LEU A 11 -0.41 -18.16 -7.25
N ALA A 12 -1.06 -19.27 -6.93
CA ALA A 12 -2.52 -19.36 -7.00
C ALA A 12 -3.22 -18.63 -5.84
N ALA A 13 -4.34 -17.97 -6.13
CA ALA A 13 -5.22 -17.42 -5.09
C ALA A 13 -5.95 -18.55 -4.33
N PRO A 14 -6.28 -18.42 -3.01
CA PRO A 14 -6.10 -17.19 -2.22
C PRO A 14 -4.66 -16.99 -1.77
N TRP A 15 -4.27 -15.70 -1.68
CA TRP A 15 -2.94 -15.27 -1.27
C TRP A 15 -2.77 -15.50 0.23
N ASP A 16 -1.61 -16.07 0.56
CA ASP A 16 -1.08 -16.19 1.90
C ASP A 16 0.12 -15.25 1.97
N ASP A 17 0.11 -14.30 2.87
CA ASP A 17 1.17 -13.30 3.04
C ASP A 17 2.53 -13.96 3.23
N GLU A 18 2.60 -15.09 3.95
CA GLU A 18 3.82 -15.85 4.18
C GLU A 18 4.38 -16.44 2.86
N ARG A 19 3.51 -17.00 2.03
CA ARG A 19 3.91 -17.52 0.70
C ARG A 19 4.38 -16.42 -0.22
N LEU A 20 3.72 -15.27 -0.21
CA LEU A 20 4.13 -14.12 -1.01
C LEU A 20 5.46 -13.57 -0.52
N ALA A 21 5.67 -13.40 0.79
CA ALA A 21 6.94 -12.98 1.38
C ALA A 21 8.08 -13.95 1.03
N THR A 22 7.83 -15.26 1.11
CA THR A 22 8.80 -16.29 0.73
C THR A 22 9.18 -16.20 -0.74
N LEU A 23 8.20 -16.02 -1.62
CA LEU A 23 8.45 -15.87 -3.05
C LEU A 23 9.23 -14.61 -3.36
N LEU A 24 8.87 -13.47 -2.75
CA LEU A 24 9.59 -12.21 -2.91
C LEU A 24 11.03 -12.30 -2.42
N SER A 25 11.28 -13.01 -1.31
CA SER A 25 12.63 -13.25 -0.80
C SER A 25 13.48 -14.06 -1.78
N ARG A 26 12.90 -15.06 -2.45
CA ARG A 26 13.59 -15.81 -3.51
C ARG A 26 13.88 -14.95 -4.74
N ILE A 27 12.91 -14.12 -5.15
CA ILE A 27 13.10 -13.18 -6.25
C ILE A 27 14.21 -12.18 -5.90
N ALA A 28 14.21 -11.63 -4.69
CA ALA A 28 15.25 -10.72 -4.21
C ALA A 28 16.64 -11.38 -4.33
N ALA A 29 16.77 -12.61 -3.85
CA ALA A 29 18.03 -13.36 -3.89
C ALA A 29 18.54 -13.61 -5.34
N ASP A 30 17.64 -13.86 -6.31
CA ASP A 30 18.01 -14.03 -7.72
C ASP A 30 18.70 -12.77 -8.31
N TYR A 31 18.44 -11.59 -7.74
CA TYR A 31 19.04 -10.31 -8.14
C TYR A 31 20.12 -9.80 -7.15
N GLY A 32 20.55 -10.65 -6.21
CA GLY A 32 21.60 -10.32 -5.25
C GLY A 32 21.16 -9.47 -4.05
N PHE A 33 19.84 -9.29 -3.87
CA PHE A 33 19.29 -8.64 -2.67
C PHE A 33 19.07 -9.67 -1.56
N SER A 34 19.37 -9.29 -0.32
CA SER A 34 19.12 -10.12 0.86
C SER A 34 17.79 -9.80 1.52
N HIS A 35 17.23 -8.61 1.29
CA HIS A 35 16.04 -8.11 1.94
C HIS A 35 15.02 -7.57 0.94
N VAL A 36 13.76 -7.79 1.27
CA VAL A 36 12.61 -7.26 0.53
C VAL A 36 11.50 -6.90 1.50
N ALA A 37 10.81 -5.80 1.23
CA ALA A 37 9.64 -5.39 1.97
C ALA A 37 8.59 -4.76 1.07
N VAL A 38 7.34 -5.06 1.35
CA VAL A 38 6.17 -4.35 0.80
C VAL A 38 5.77 -3.29 1.80
N LEU A 39 5.79 -2.04 1.38
CA LEU A 39 5.46 -0.87 2.17
C LEU A 39 4.16 -0.25 1.65
N ALA A 40 3.16 -0.05 2.49
CA ALA A 40 1.97 0.71 2.13
C ALA A 40 2.17 2.19 2.45
N MET A 41 1.70 3.06 1.57
CA MET A 41 1.55 4.47 1.87
C MET A 41 0.33 4.68 2.77
N PRO A 42 0.37 5.62 3.73
CA PRO A 42 -0.80 5.97 4.50
C PRO A 42 -1.91 6.50 3.58
N SER A 43 -3.15 6.19 3.89
CA SER A 43 -4.27 6.89 3.28
C SER A 43 -4.30 8.35 3.76
N THR A 44 -4.95 9.23 3.01
CA THR A 44 -5.10 10.65 3.39
C THR A 44 -5.84 10.84 4.71
N ASP A 45 -6.54 9.81 5.20
CA ASP A 45 -7.32 9.82 6.43
C ASP A 45 -6.51 9.40 7.67
N ASP A 46 -5.40 8.69 7.48
CA ASP A 46 -4.46 8.36 8.55
C ASP A 46 -3.61 9.59 8.85
N GLY A 47 -4.01 10.56 9.57
CA GLY A 47 -3.33 11.84 9.90
C GLY A 47 -1.78 11.77 10.13
N GLY A 48 -1.16 10.64 9.81
CA GLY A 48 0.27 10.34 9.79
C GLY A 48 0.77 10.08 8.37
N MET A 49 1.90 10.65 8.02
CA MET A 49 2.58 10.49 6.72
C MET A 49 3.52 9.27 6.68
N ALA A 50 3.21 8.23 7.48
CA ALA A 50 4.08 7.10 7.72
C ALA A 50 3.82 5.95 6.75
N THR A 51 4.86 5.47 6.06
CA THR A 51 4.79 4.18 5.36
C THR A 51 4.68 3.04 6.39
N ARG A 52 3.85 2.05 6.10
CA ARG A 52 3.65 0.89 6.97
C ARG A 52 4.19 -0.37 6.32
N TYR A 53 5.00 -1.13 7.07
CA TYR A 53 5.43 -2.46 6.64
C TYR A 53 4.23 -3.40 6.57
N LEU A 54 4.05 -4.09 5.47
CA LEU A 54 2.98 -5.06 5.26
C LEU A 54 3.49 -6.48 5.36
N LEU A 55 4.49 -6.83 4.57
CA LEU A 55 5.11 -8.15 4.50
C LEU A 55 6.50 -8.07 3.87
N GLY A 56 7.29 -9.11 4.05
CA GLY A 56 8.63 -9.24 3.53
C GLY A 56 9.47 -10.17 4.39
N ASN A 57 10.77 -10.00 4.37
CA ASN A 57 11.69 -10.80 5.19
C ASN A 57 12.50 -9.94 6.19
N TRP A 58 11.98 -8.79 6.58
CA TRP A 58 12.59 -8.03 7.66
C TRP A 58 12.50 -8.81 8.97
N SER A 59 13.55 -8.69 9.80
CA SER A 59 13.48 -9.22 11.17
C SER A 59 12.42 -8.47 11.98
N ASP A 60 11.79 -9.14 12.95
CA ASP A 60 10.82 -8.49 13.86
C ASP A 60 11.43 -7.30 14.61
N GLY A 61 12.73 -7.35 14.88
CA GLY A 61 13.49 -6.26 15.48
C GLY A 61 13.54 -5.05 14.55
N PHE A 62 13.93 -5.26 13.30
CA PHE A 62 14.02 -4.19 12.31
C PHE A 62 12.65 -3.58 11.99
N ALA A 63 11.61 -4.39 11.79
CA ALA A 63 10.27 -3.91 11.52
C ALA A 63 9.74 -2.99 12.64
N ARG A 64 9.94 -3.39 13.91
CA ARG A 64 9.58 -2.55 15.08
C ARG A 64 10.39 -1.26 15.14
N SER A 65 11.69 -1.34 14.91
CA SER A 65 12.56 -0.17 14.94
C SER A 65 12.27 0.79 13.79
N TYR A 66 11.88 0.28 12.62
CA TYR A 66 11.43 1.08 11.48
C TYR A 66 10.26 1.99 11.87
N GLU A 67 9.30 1.47 12.61
CA GLU A 67 8.16 2.26 13.11
C GLU A 67 8.56 3.23 14.23
N GLN A 68 9.36 2.76 15.20
CA GLN A 68 9.73 3.54 16.39
C GLN A 68 10.68 4.71 16.10
N LEU A 69 11.67 4.51 15.23
CA LEU A 69 12.66 5.53 14.87
C LEU A 69 12.16 6.53 13.84
N GLY A 70 10.92 6.35 13.38
CA GLY A 70 10.36 7.26 12.39
C GLY A 70 11.07 7.17 11.03
N LEU A 71 11.65 6.01 10.69
CA LEU A 71 12.21 5.74 9.36
C LEU A 71 11.18 5.94 8.26
N HIS A 72 9.91 5.80 8.60
CA HIS A 72 8.79 6.19 7.76
C HIS A 72 8.76 7.70 7.44
N HIS A 73 9.47 8.54 8.18
CA HIS A 73 9.72 9.97 7.89
C HIS A 73 11.06 10.20 7.18
N PHE A 74 11.82 9.14 6.89
CA PHE A 74 13.11 9.30 6.21
C PHE A 74 12.91 10.07 4.91
N LYS A 75 13.41 11.31 4.89
CA LYS A 75 13.12 12.32 3.85
C LYS A 75 13.38 11.78 2.44
N LEU A 76 14.40 10.93 2.30
CA LEU A 76 14.75 10.29 1.04
C LEU A 76 13.66 9.31 0.58
N VAL A 77 13.16 8.45 1.48
CA VAL A 77 12.12 7.46 1.18
C VAL A 77 10.78 8.13 0.90
N VAL A 78 10.34 9.02 1.80
CA VAL A 78 9.04 9.70 1.66
C VAL A 78 9.07 10.71 0.53
N GLY A 79 10.19 11.41 0.33
CA GLY A 79 10.39 12.34 -0.77
C GLY A 79 10.35 11.65 -2.12
N ALA A 80 11.06 10.53 -2.26
CA ALA A 80 11.05 9.71 -3.48
C ALA A 80 9.65 9.16 -3.78
N LEU A 81 8.95 8.64 -2.75
CA LEU A 81 7.60 8.08 -2.92
C LEU A 81 6.53 9.10 -3.30
N ARG A 82 6.74 10.38 -3.00
CA ARG A 82 5.76 11.45 -3.26
C ARG A 82 6.03 12.26 -4.51
N ALA A 83 7.30 12.48 -4.79
CA ALA A 83 7.72 13.40 -5.83
C ALA A 83 7.85 12.74 -7.20
N ASP A 84 8.15 11.44 -7.25
CA ASP A 84 8.46 10.76 -8.51
C ASP A 84 7.95 9.31 -8.49
N PRO A 85 7.15 8.88 -9.50
CA PRO A 85 6.76 7.49 -9.66
C PRO A 85 7.91 6.59 -10.14
N MET A 86 9.09 7.15 -10.37
CA MET A 86 10.26 6.41 -10.86
C MET A 86 10.96 5.65 -9.73
N PRO A 87 11.60 4.51 -10.03
CA PRO A 87 12.44 3.81 -9.10
C PRO A 87 13.52 4.69 -8.48
N PHE A 88 13.64 4.65 -7.17
CA PHE A 88 14.71 5.32 -6.43
C PHE A 88 15.77 4.29 -6.04
N VAL A 89 16.96 4.45 -6.58
CA VAL A 89 18.14 3.63 -6.26
C VAL A 89 19.02 4.38 -5.28
N TRP A 90 19.51 3.70 -4.25
CA TRP A 90 20.34 4.27 -3.20
C TRP A 90 21.51 3.34 -2.83
N ASP A 91 22.54 3.92 -2.30
CA ASP A 91 23.74 3.27 -1.75
C ASP A 91 24.15 3.97 -0.45
N ILE A 92 25.26 3.54 0.14
CA ILE A 92 25.80 4.12 1.36
C ILE A 92 26.05 5.64 1.20
N GLU A 93 26.59 6.08 0.07
CA GLU A 93 26.92 7.49 -0.17
C GLU A 93 25.63 8.34 -0.18
N THR A 94 24.57 7.79 -0.73
CA THR A 94 23.22 8.43 -0.73
C THR A 94 22.61 8.49 0.67
N LEU A 95 22.92 7.51 1.53
CA LEU A 95 22.42 7.45 2.92
C LEU A 95 23.18 8.39 3.86
N TYR A 96 24.46 8.58 3.63
CA TYR A 96 25.23 9.65 4.28
C TYR A 96 24.92 10.93 3.50
N GLY A 97 24.38 11.95 4.08
CA GLY A 97 24.29 13.24 3.41
C GLY A 97 25.69 13.71 2.95
N ALA A 98 25.78 14.40 1.82
CA ALA A 98 27.03 14.81 1.21
C ALA A 98 27.96 15.66 2.13
N ASP A 99 27.41 16.19 3.23
CA ASP A 99 28.10 17.08 4.16
C ASP A 99 28.07 16.57 5.62
N GLU A 100 27.57 15.36 5.92
CA GLU A 100 27.48 14.83 7.27
C GLU A 100 28.62 13.82 7.55
N PRO A 101 29.48 14.08 8.57
CA PRO A 101 30.62 13.20 8.88
C PRO A 101 30.22 11.85 9.52
N GLU A 102 29.00 11.75 10.04
CA GLU A 102 28.45 10.55 10.68
C GLU A 102 27.06 10.21 10.12
N PRO A 103 26.75 8.90 9.99
CA PRO A 103 25.42 8.49 9.52
C PRO A 103 24.34 8.93 10.49
N SER A 104 23.18 9.34 9.97
CA SER A 104 22.00 9.54 10.80
C SER A 104 21.64 8.23 11.53
N PRO A 105 20.92 8.29 12.68
CA PRO A 105 20.48 7.07 13.36
C PRO A 105 19.71 6.10 12.45
N ALA A 106 18.98 6.64 11.49
CA ALA A 106 18.25 5.88 10.49
C ALA A 106 19.21 5.17 9.50
N ALA A 107 20.23 5.87 9.01
CA ALA A 107 21.25 5.29 8.15
C ALA A 107 22.07 4.24 8.90
N GLN A 108 22.46 4.50 10.15
CA GLN A 108 23.21 3.56 10.98
C GLN A 108 22.42 2.23 11.16
N MET A 109 21.13 2.31 11.41
CA MET A 109 20.30 1.12 11.54
C MET A 109 20.26 0.28 10.26
N LEU A 110 20.19 0.91 9.07
CA LEU A 110 20.27 0.19 7.80
C LEU A 110 21.63 -0.49 7.63
N LEU A 111 22.72 0.19 8.03
CA LEU A 111 24.07 -0.34 7.99
C LEU A 111 24.26 -1.53 8.92
N ASP A 112 23.74 -1.46 10.13
CA ASP A 112 23.82 -2.53 11.14
C ASP A 112 23.11 -3.81 10.66
N GLU A 113 22.03 -3.69 9.92
CA GLU A 113 21.33 -4.81 9.26
C GLU A 113 22.01 -5.27 7.95
N GLY A 114 23.08 -4.60 7.54
CA GLY A 114 23.81 -4.92 6.32
C GLY A 114 23.16 -4.42 5.03
N TYR A 115 22.31 -3.40 5.10
CA TYR A 115 21.72 -2.76 3.94
C TYR A 115 22.68 -1.67 3.44
N LEU A 116 23.53 -2.03 2.48
CA LEU A 116 24.54 -1.11 1.94
C LEU A 116 24.11 -0.44 0.64
N ALA A 117 23.15 -1.04 -0.06
CA ALA A 117 22.57 -0.49 -1.27
C ALA A 117 21.19 -1.09 -1.51
N GLY A 118 20.36 -0.40 -2.29
CA GLY A 118 19.01 -0.89 -2.57
C GLY A 118 18.24 -0.11 -3.61
N ALA A 119 17.01 -0.53 -3.80
CA ALA A 119 16.04 0.13 -4.66
C ALA A 119 14.70 0.23 -3.95
N LEU A 120 14.08 1.39 -4.05
CA LEU A 120 12.71 1.64 -3.66
C LEU A 120 11.89 1.86 -4.92
N LEU A 121 10.86 1.04 -5.10
CA LEU A 121 10.07 0.94 -6.33
C LEU A 121 8.64 1.38 -6.04
N PRO A 122 8.31 2.67 -6.27
CA PRO A 122 6.99 3.20 -5.99
C PRO A 122 5.93 2.55 -6.86
N VAL A 123 4.76 2.30 -6.29
CA VAL A 123 3.58 1.84 -7.02
C VAL A 123 2.38 2.71 -6.66
N HIS A 124 1.82 3.34 -7.68
CA HIS A 124 0.59 4.13 -7.57
C HIS A 124 -0.52 3.36 -8.29
N GLY A 125 -1.48 2.86 -7.52
CA GLY A 125 -2.61 2.10 -8.05
C GLY A 125 -3.77 3.01 -8.43
N LEU A 126 -4.73 2.46 -9.17
CA LEU A 126 -6.01 3.12 -9.48
C LEU A 126 -6.92 3.23 -8.24
N THR A 127 -6.60 2.50 -7.19
CA THR A 127 -7.27 2.56 -5.89
C THR A 127 -6.42 3.37 -4.91
N ALA A 128 -6.97 3.72 -3.75
CA ALA A 128 -6.22 4.38 -2.68
C ALA A 128 -5.07 3.53 -2.09
N PHE A 129 -4.86 2.32 -2.59
CA PHE A 129 -3.80 1.42 -2.15
C PHE A 129 -2.51 1.68 -2.93
N ASN A 130 -1.71 2.59 -2.40
CA ASN A 130 -0.40 2.97 -2.93
C ASN A 130 0.71 2.51 -2.00
N GLY A 131 1.92 2.36 -2.52
CA GLY A 131 3.05 1.99 -1.70
C GLY A 131 4.34 1.82 -2.50
N ALA A 132 5.22 0.97 -1.99
CA ALA A 132 6.46 0.62 -2.67
C ALA A 132 6.91 -0.79 -2.34
N LEU A 133 7.65 -1.42 -3.24
CA LEU A 133 8.56 -2.50 -2.92
C LEU A 133 9.94 -1.91 -2.62
N SER A 134 10.51 -2.32 -1.48
CA SER A 134 11.89 -2.01 -1.08
C SER A 134 12.74 -3.26 -1.20
N PHE A 135 13.87 -3.16 -1.88
CA PHE A 135 14.90 -4.19 -1.95
C PHE A 135 16.21 -3.63 -1.41
N ALA A 136 16.92 -4.40 -0.60
CA ALA A 136 18.19 -4.00 -0.02
C ALA A 136 19.16 -5.18 0.11
N GLY A 137 20.45 -4.87 0.15
CA GLY A 137 21.50 -5.88 0.31
C GLY A 137 22.90 -5.28 0.39
N LYS A 138 23.93 -6.15 0.49
CA LYS A 138 25.32 -5.71 0.60
C LYS A 138 25.90 -5.26 -0.75
N ALA A 139 25.60 -5.97 -1.81
CA ALA A 139 26.12 -5.69 -3.15
C ALA A 139 25.13 -6.17 -4.23
N PRO A 140 23.93 -5.60 -4.27
CA PRO A 140 22.92 -6.02 -5.23
C PRO A 140 23.27 -5.52 -6.66
N ASP A 141 22.67 -6.21 -7.66
CA ASP A 141 22.70 -5.69 -9.03
C ASP A 141 21.68 -4.55 -9.16
N LEU A 142 22.17 -3.32 -9.26
CA LEU A 142 21.39 -2.11 -9.47
C LEU A 142 21.41 -1.63 -10.92
N SER A 143 21.72 -2.54 -11.87
CA SER A 143 21.63 -2.20 -13.30
C SER A 143 20.22 -1.70 -13.68
N ALA A 144 20.16 -0.81 -14.66
CA ALA A 144 18.88 -0.28 -15.14
C ALA A 144 17.91 -1.38 -15.63
N GLN A 145 18.43 -2.53 -16.08
CA GLN A 145 17.62 -3.68 -16.47
C GLN A 145 16.99 -4.34 -15.23
N THR A 146 17.79 -4.62 -14.21
CA THR A 146 17.33 -5.21 -12.94
C THR A 146 16.27 -4.32 -12.28
N VAL A 147 16.53 -3.02 -12.20
CA VAL A 147 15.58 -2.06 -11.59
C VAL A 147 14.25 -2.03 -12.34
N ARG A 148 14.27 -2.05 -13.70
CA ARG A 148 13.04 -2.15 -14.50
C ARG A 148 12.28 -3.45 -14.26
N ASP A 149 12.97 -4.58 -14.23
CA ASP A 149 12.36 -5.89 -13.99
C ASP A 149 11.71 -5.97 -12.61
N LEU A 150 12.41 -5.48 -11.58
CA LEU A 150 11.87 -5.41 -10.22
C LEU A 150 10.69 -4.43 -10.09
N HIS A 151 10.68 -3.33 -10.84
CA HIS A 151 9.55 -2.40 -10.83
C HIS A 151 8.29 -3.02 -11.44
N LEU A 152 8.42 -3.80 -12.52
CA LEU A 152 7.31 -4.59 -13.07
C LEU A 152 6.78 -5.63 -12.07
N ILE A 153 7.68 -6.24 -11.29
CA ILE A 153 7.32 -7.15 -10.19
C ILE A 153 6.55 -6.37 -9.12
N ALA A 154 6.99 -5.18 -8.74
CA ALA A 154 6.32 -4.33 -7.78
C ALA A 154 4.87 -4.03 -8.19
N PHE A 155 4.63 -3.61 -9.43
CA PHE A 155 3.27 -3.41 -9.96
C PHE A 155 2.42 -4.68 -9.89
N SER A 156 3.00 -5.83 -10.24
CA SER A 156 2.29 -7.11 -10.18
C SER A 156 1.89 -7.47 -8.75
N VAL A 157 2.81 -7.34 -7.80
CA VAL A 157 2.57 -7.62 -6.37
C VAL A 157 1.48 -6.71 -5.80
N PHE A 158 1.55 -5.40 -6.07
CA PHE A 158 0.52 -4.48 -5.61
C PHE A 158 -0.84 -4.76 -6.25
N GLY A 159 -0.88 -5.10 -7.52
CA GLY A 159 -2.11 -5.54 -8.20
C GLY A 159 -2.75 -6.76 -7.53
N MET A 160 -1.92 -7.74 -7.16
CA MET A 160 -2.35 -8.94 -6.44
C MET A 160 -2.89 -8.61 -5.05
N LEU A 161 -2.17 -7.82 -4.26
CA LEU A 161 -2.59 -7.39 -2.93
C LEU A 161 -3.87 -6.55 -2.97
N ALA A 162 -4.00 -5.66 -3.93
CA ALA A 162 -5.21 -4.86 -4.13
C ALA A 162 -6.41 -5.74 -4.45
N ALA A 163 -6.25 -6.74 -5.33
CA ALA A 163 -7.30 -7.69 -5.68
C ALA A 163 -7.72 -8.55 -4.47
N ALA A 164 -6.76 -9.04 -3.68
CA ALA A 164 -7.05 -9.83 -2.49
C ALA A 164 -7.83 -9.01 -1.44
N ARG A 165 -7.39 -7.77 -1.17
CA ARG A 165 -8.09 -6.86 -0.25
C ARG A 165 -9.49 -6.50 -0.74
N PHE A 166 -9.64 -6.27 -2.04
CA PHE A 166 -10.95 -5.99 -2.62
C PHE A 166 -11.93 -7.16 -2.40
N GLU A 167 -11.48 -8.39 -2.64
CA GLU A 167 -12.30 -9.60 -2.41
C GLU A 167 -12.61 -9.82 -0.93
N GLU A 168 -11.66 -9.58 -0.04
CA GLU A 168 -11.86 -9.64 1.40
C GLU A 168 -12.90 -8.60 1.85
N ASN A 169 -12.72 -7.35 1.46
CA ASN A 169 -13.66 -6.27 1.76
C ASN A 169 -15.06 -6.56 1.20
N ARG A 170 -15.14 -7.10 -0.01
CA ARG A 170 -16.43 -7.50 -0.61
C ARG A 170 -17.14 -8.57 0.21
N LYS A 171 -16.40 -9.58 0.71
CA LYS A 171 -16.95 -10.64 1.56
C LYS A 171 -17.39 -10.12 2.92
N ASN A 172 -16.63 -9.20 3.49
CA ASN A 172 -16.84 -8.64 4.82
C ASN A 172 -17.62 -7.32 4.81
N ASN A 173 -18.29 -7.01 3.70
CA ASN A 173 -19.04 -5.76 3.55
C ASN A 173 -20.18 -5.66 4.58
N PRO A 174 -20.15 -4.69 5.53
CA PRO A 174 -21.16 -4.57 6.57
C PRO A 174 -22.47 -3.95 6.07
N LEU A 175 -22.45 -3.39 4.85
CA LEU A 175 -23.58 -2.65 4.30
C LEU A 175 -24.63 -3.59 3.70
N SER A 176 -25.89 -3.39 4.03
CA SER A 176 -27.01 -4.02 3.33
C SER A 176 -27.14 -3.48 1.89
N THR A 177 -27.86 -4.20 1.04
CA THR A 177 -28.12 -3.79 -0.34
C THR A 177 -28.73 -2.38 -0.41
N ARG A 178 -29.72 -2.08 0.46
CA ARG A 178 -30.37 -0.77 0.49
C ARG A 178 -29.46 0.35 0.96
N GLU A 179 -28.60 0.11 1.93
CA GLU A 179 -27.59 1.07 2.37
C GLU A 179 -26.57 1.36 1.26
N ARG A 180 -26.13 0.32 0.51
CA ARG A 180 -25.25 0.51 -0.66
C ARG A 180 -25.93 1.31 -1.77
N ASP A 181 -27.19 0.99 -2.12
CA ASP A 181 -27.94 1.74 -3.13
C ASP A 181 -28.04 3.23 -2.75
N CYS A 182 -28.34 3.53 -1.49
CA CYS A 182 -28.41 4.90 -0.99
C CYS A 182 -27.04 5.62 -1.08
N LEU A 183 -25.95 4.94 -0.68
CA LEU A 183 -24.60 5.52 -0.77
C LEU A 183 -24.14 5.70 -2.20
N LYS A 184 -24.45 4.77 -3.13
CA LYS A 184 -24.16 4.93 -4.56
C LYS A 184 -24.84 6.17 -5.15
N LEU A 185 -26.11 6.37 -4.86
CA LEU A 185 -26.84 7.56 -5.32
C LEU A 185 -26.33 8.83 -4.64
N ALA A 186 -25.92 8.73 -3.36
CA ALA A 186 -25.29 9.84 -2.64
C ALA A 186 -23.94 10.23 -3.26
N MET A 187 -23.14 9.26 -3.71
CA MET A 187 -21.87 9.47 -4.43
C MET A 187 -22.10 10.21 -5.75
N LEU A 188 -23.26 10.01 -6.39
CA LEU A 188 -23.68 10.75 -7.60
C LEU A 188 -24.28 12.14 -7.29
N GLY A 189 -24.18 12.60 -6.05
CA GLY A 189 -24.64 13.93 -5.63
C GLY A 189 -26.16 14.03 -5.36
N LYS A 190 -26.91 12.91 -5.32
CA LYS A 190 -28.35 12.93 -5.11
C LYS A 190 -28.71 13.29 -3.67
N THR A 191 -29.70 14.14 -3.47
CA THR A 191 -30.30 14.45 -2.17
C THR A 191 -31.14 13.28 -1.64
N SER A 192 -31.46 13.26 -0.34
CA SER A 192 -32.34 12.20 0.21
C SER A 192 -33.72 12.15 -0.43
N SER A 193 -34.28 13.30 -0.81
CA SER A 193 -35.52 13.39 -1.53
C SER A 193 -35.45 12.76 -2.93
N GLU A 194 -34.41 13.10 -3.72
CA GLU A 194 -34.18 12.51 -5.05
C GLU A 194 -33.93 10.99 -4.96
N ILE A 195 -33.14 10.54 -3.98
CA ILE A 195 -32.91 9.11 -3.73
C ILE A 195 -34.25 8.42 -3.40
N GLY A 196 -35.07 9.04 -2.57
CA GLY A 196 -36.40 8.54 -2.24
C GLY A 196 -37.26 8.34 -3.48
N THR A 197 -37.26 9.32 -4.39
CA THR A 197 -37.98 9.23 -5.66
C THR A 197 -37.45 8.08 -6.52
N ILE A 198 -36.09 7.93 -6.65
CA ILE A 198 -35.46 6.88 -7.46
C ILE A 198 -35.76 5.49 -6.90
N LEU A 199 -35.67 5.32 -5.59
CA LEU A 199 -35.87 4.02 -4.93
C LEU A 199 -37.30 3.72 -4.50
N SER A 200 -38.23 4.62 -4.78
CA SER A 200 -39.65 4.54 -4.36
C SER A 200 -39.80 4.40 -2.85
N LEU A 201 -39.06 5.21 -2.08
CA LEU A 201 -39.06 5.24 -0.61
C LEU A 201 -39.21 6.66 -0.11
N SER A 202 -39.68 6.82 1.16
CA SER A 202 -39.75 8.14 1.77
C SER A 202 -38.35 8.73 2.01
N GLU A 203 -38.23 10.05 1.97
CA GLU A 203 -36.97 10.76 2.33
C GLU A 203 -36.52 10.40 3.75
N TYR A 204 -37.44 10.21 4.66
CA TYR A 204 -37.16 9.75 6.03
C TYR A 204 -36.45 8.38 6.02
N THR A 205 -36.98 7.42 5.25
CA THR A 205 -36.40 6.08 5.10
C THR A 205 -35.01 6.13 4.53
N ILE A 206 -34.76 6.95 3.50
CA ILE A 206 -33.44 7.16 2.92
C ILE A 206 -32.46 7.72 3.96
N SER A 207 -32.91 8.72 4.74
CA SER A 207 -32.09 9.30 5.80
C SER A 207 -31.69 8.26 6.87
N GLN A 208 -32.61 7.34 7.21
CA GLN A 208 -32.28 6.22 8.10
C GLN A 208 -31.23 5.25 7.51
N TYR A 209 -31.37 4.89 6.23
CA TYR A 209 -30.36 4.04 5.56
C TYR A 209 -28.97 4.70 5.50
N LEU A 210 -28.92 5.98 5.14
CA LEU A 210 -27.65 6.73 5.10
C LEU A 210 -27.03 6.87 6.50
N ALA A 211 -27.83 7.13 7.54
CA ALA A 211 -27.35 7.18 8.92
C ALA A 211 -26.84 5.81 9.41
N ALA A 212 -27.55 4.72 9.07
CA ALA A 212 -27.12 3.37 9.39
C ALA A 212 -25.80 3.01 8.68
N ALA A 213 -25.70 3.31 7.39
CA ALA A 213 -24.49 3.10 6.61
C ALA A 213 -23.30 3.89 7.21
N THR A 214 -23.50 5.16 7.56
CA THR A 214 -22.48 6.02 8.17
C THR A 214 -21.91 5.40 9.45
N ARG A 215 -22.77 4.88 10.33
CA ARG A 215 -22.35 4.17 11.55
C ARG A 215 -21.58 2.89 11.25
N LYS A 216 -22.05 2.08 10.29
CA LYS A 216 -21.46 0.78 9.96
C LYS A 216 -20.06 0.91 9.38
N VAL A 217 -19.78 1.96 8.60
CA VAL A 217 -18.44 2.23 8.07
C VAL A 217 -17.58 3.10 8.99
N ASN A 218 -18.09 3.38 10.22
CA ASN A 218 -17.42 4.23 11.21
C ASN A 218 -17.04 5.63 10.68
N ALA A 219 -17.92 6.22 9.89
CA ALA A 219 -17.72 7.54 9.31
C ALA A 219 -18.33 8.65 10.19
N SER A 220 -17.78 9.86 10.12
CA SER A 220 -18.23 11.03 10.87
C SER A 220 -19.47 11.71 10.26
N ASN A 221 -19.70 11.57 8.96
CA ASN A 221 -20.85 12.14 8.25
C ASN A 221 -21.08 11.39 6.93
N ARG A 222 -22.17 11.76 6.22
CA ARG A 222 -22.58 11.16 4.95
C ARG A 222 -21.47 11.21 3.88
N THR A 223 -20.79 12.35 3.73
CA THR A 223 -19.74 12.53 2.72
C THR A 223 -18.53 11.62 3.02
N HIS A 224 -18.13 11.55 4.29
CA HIS A 224 -17.10 10.65 4.76
C HIS A 224 -17.51 9.18 4.56
N ALA A 225 -18.77 8.82 4.81
CA ALA A 225 -19.28 7.48 4.58
C ALA A 225 -19.20 7.06 3.09
N VAL A 226 -19.53 7.96 2.18
CA VAL A 226 -19.39 7.73 0.73
C VAL A 226 -17.92 7.51 0.36
N ALA A 227 -17.03 8.37 0.86
CA ALA A 227 -15.59 8.26 0.57
C ALA A 227 -15.02 6.92 1.08
N LEU A 228 -15.25 6.57 2.34
CA LEU A 228 -14.79 5.30 2.92
C LEU A 228 -15.38 4.08 2.21
N ALA A 229 -16.69 4.07 1.95
CA ALA A 229 -17.34 2.95 1.29
C ALA A 229 -16.83 2.75 -0.16
N ALA A 230 -16.53 3.83 -0.88
CA ALA A 230 -15.91 3.77 -2.20
C ALA A 230 -14.46 3.25 -2.12
N GLN A 231 -13.67 3.79 -1.19
CA GLN A 231 -12.27 3.40 -0.97
C GLN A 231 -12.13 1.93 -0.57
N LEU A 232 -13.02 1.42 0.28
CA LEU A 232 -13.04 0.03 0.73
C LEU A 232 -13.67 -0.94 -0.31
N GLY A 233 -14.18 -0.43 -1.44
CA GLY A 233 -14.82 -1.25 -2.46
C GLY A 233 -16.22 -1.77 -2.07
N TYR A 234 -16.84 -1.21 -1.04
CA TYR A 234 -18.18 -1.63 -0.58
C TYR A 234 -19.31 -1.23 -1.53
N LEU A 235 -19.03 -0.29 -2.45
CA LEU A 235 -19.99 0.20 -3.43
C LEU A 235 -19.93 -0.49 -4.79
N SER A 236 -19.03 -1.46 -4.96
CA SER A 236 -18.92 -2.23 -6.21
C SER A 236 -20.03 -3.25 -6.39
#